data_39833c7767637ed7d8a0433e3a018ceb
#
_entry.id   39833c7767637ed7d8a0433e3a018ceb
#
_cell.length_a   1.000
_cell.length_b   1.000
_cell.length_c   1.000
_cell.angle_alpha   90.00
_cell.angle_beta   90.00
_cell.angle_gamma   90.00
#
_symmetry.space_group_name_H-M   'P 1'
#
loop_
_entity.id
_entity.type
_entity.pdbx_description
1 polymer ?
#
loop_
_entity_poly.entity_id
_entity_poly.type
_entity_poly.pdbx_seq_one_letter_code
_entity_poly.pdbx_strand_id
1 'polypeptide(L)'
;MSQQLSREEQERKYPEYTWDLTTIFKDDEAFEAAFKEVENELGKEEQFKGHIGDSAETLYNALELEDTLGTKLEKVYVYAHLKQDQDTTNDKYTGMESRAHQLIIKFSSAWSFLVPEILQIDEDKIQSFVNSYDKLQKFAFDLKLINEKRPHILDAETEKLLTEAQDALSTPSNVYGMFSNADLVFEDAIDKDGNAHPLTQGTFIKYLESDDRKLRESAFRNVYKAYGAHNNTLGATLAGEVKKNVFNARTHNYKTAREKALSNNHIPENVYDNLVKTVHKYLPLLHRYTELRKELLGLDDLKMYDLYTPLIKDIKFEMPYEEAKEWMLKALEPMGEEYLNVVKEGLNNRWVDVYENKGKRSGGYSSGAHLTNPFILLNWSNTISDLYTLVHEFGHSAHSYFSRKFQPSNSSDYTIFVAEVASTCNEALLSDYMDKHLDDEKRLLLLNQELERFRATLFRQTMFAEFEHKIHAIEESGEPLTPTRMNEEYAKLNKLYFGDSVETDEDINKEWSRIPHFYMNYYVYQYATGYSAAQSLSHQILTEGKPAVDRYINEFLKKGSSNYPIEILKNAGVDMTTPEPIEQACEVFEQKLNAFEKLMKA
;
A
#
# COMPACT_ATOMS: atom_id res chain seq x y z
N MET A 1 -14.70 6.51 -32.13
CA MET A 1 -13.51 6.45 -31.30
C MET A 1 -12.64 7.62 -31.68
N SER A 2 -12.48 8.63 -30.82
CA SER A 2 -11.46 9.67 -31.00
C SER A 2 -10.10 8.97 -30.96
N GLN A 3 -9.26 9.26 -31.93
CA GLN A 3 -7.93 8.67 -32.04
C GLN A 3 -7.13 9.18 -30.83
N GLN A 4 -6.66 8.27 -29.97
CA GLN A 4 -5.84 8.58 -28.80
C GLN A 4 -4.53 9.24 -29.29
N LEU A 5 -4.14 10.37 -28.68
CA LEU A 5 -2.92 11.09 -29.06
C LEU A 5 -1.67 10.24 -28.78
N SER A 6 -0.64 10.37 -29.61
CA SER A 6 0.69 9.87 -29.26
C SER A 6 1.30 10.72 -28.13
N ARG A 7 2.34 10.22 -27.47
CA ARG A 7 3.06 10.99 -26.43
C ARG A 7 3.58 12.33 -26.97
N GLU A 8 4.20 12.33 -28.14
CA GLU A 8 4.74 13.55 -28.76
C GLU A 8 3.65 14.58 -29.13
N GLU A 9 2.48 14.10 -29.58
CA GLU A 9 1.34 14.96 -29.85
C GLU A 9 0.77 15.54 -28.56
N GLN A 10 0.73 14.75 -27.48
CA GLN A 10 0.28 15.19 -26.15
C GLN A 10 1.19 16.30 -25.62
N GLU A 11 2.50 16.10 -25.62
CA GLU A 11 3.48 17.08 -25.14
C GLU A 11 3.47 18.38 -25.97
N ARG A 12 3.27 18.27 -27.28
CA ARG A 12 3.18 19.46 -28.15
C ARG A 12 1.89 20.25 -27.94
N LYS A 13 0.77 19.55 -27.69
CA LYS A 13 -0.56 20.17 -27.65
C LYS A 13 -0.92 20.66 -26.25
N TYR A 14 -0.47 19.95 -25.24
CA TYR A 14 -0.82 20.15 -23.83
C TYR A 14 0.41 20.00 -22.91
N PRO A 15 1.49 20.79 -23.13
CA PRO A 15 2.73 20.65 -22.36
C PRO A 15 2.53 20.85 -20.87
N GLU A 16 1.58 21.71 -20.48
CA GLU A 16 1.26 22.01 -19.08
C GLU A 16 0.66 20.81 -18.30
N TYR A 17 0.15 19.81 -19.00
CA TYR A 17 -0.41 18.58 -18.42
C TYR A 17 0.51 17.37 -18.53
N THR A 18 1.77 17.60 -18.82
CA THR A 18 2.79 16.56 -18.93
C THR A 18 3.97 16.85 -18.03
N TRP A 19 4.68 15.82 -17.59
CA TRP A 19 5.86 15.96 -16.73
C TRP A 19 6.96 16.82 -17.36
N ASP A 20 7.67 17.57 -16.49
CA ASP A 20 8.96 18.18 -16.84
C ASP A 20 10.11 17.35 -16.24
N LEU A 21 10.52 16.31 -16.96
CA LEU A 21 11.62 15.43 -16.54
C LEU A 21 13.01 16.06 -16.75
N THR A 22 13.09 17.25 -17.39
CA THR A 22 14.37 17.97 -17.53
C THR A 22 14.93 18.43 -16.20
N THR A 23 14.09 18.46 -15.15
CA THR A 23 14.51 18.72 -13.77
C THR A 23 15.29 17.57 -13.14
N ILE A 24 15.18 16.34 -13.69
CA ILE A 24 15.98 15.18 -13.27
C ILE A 24 17.30 15.16 -14.08
N PHE A 25 17.18 15.00 -15.40
CA PHE A 25 18.28 15.11 -16.35
C PHE A 25 17.86 15.99 -17.52
N LYS A 26 18.70 16.92 -17.90
CA LYS A 26 18.44 17.86 -18.99
C LYS A 26 17.98 17.17 -20.27
N ASP A 27 18.57 16.02 -20.58
CA ASP A 27 18.31 15.20 -21.75
C ASP A 27 18.82 13.77 -21.54
N ASP A 28 18.59 12.89 -22.51
CA ASP A 28 19.02 11.49 -22.45
C ASP A 28 20.57 11.35 -22.49
N GLU A 29 21.29 12.32 -23.00
CA GLU A 29 22.77 12.31 -22.98
C GLU A 29 23.29 12.53 -21.54
N ALA A 30 22.63 13.42 -20.79
CA ALA A 30 22.94 13.63 -19.37
C ALA A 30 22.61 12.38 -18.52
N PHE A 31 21.51 11.69 -18.83
CA PHE A 31 21.20 10.38 -18.24
C PHE A 31 22.30 9.36 -18.54
N GLU A 32 22.71 9.21 -19.80
CA GLU A 32 23.77 8.25 -20.18
C GLU A 32 25.12 8.55 -19.48
N ALA A 33 25.43 9.82 -19.29
CA ALA A 33 26.62 10.22 -18.55
C ALA A 33 26.53 9.80 -17.07
N ALA A 34 25.39 10.04 -16.41
CA ALA A 34 25.16 9.65 -15.03
C ALA A 34 25.12 8.11 -14.85
N PHE A 35 24.49 7.40 -15.79
CA PHE A 35 24.50 5.94 -15.81
C PHE A 35 25.91 5.37 -15.84
N LYS A 36 26.77 5.88 -16.76
CA LYS A 36 28.16 5.46 -16.89
C LYS A 36 28.99 5.86 -15.66
N GLU A 37 28.71 7.00 -15.04
CA GLU A 37 29.37 7.39 -13.79
C GLU A 37 29.15 6.34 -12.71
N VAL A 38 27.91 5.95 -12.45
CA VAL A 38 27.57 4.91 -11.47
C VAL A 38 28.22 3.57 -11.85
N GLU A 39 28.09 3.15 -13.12
CA GLU A 39 28.69 1.89 -13.59
C GLU A 39 30.21 1.84 -13.40
N ASN A 40 30.91 2.94 -13.68
CA ASN A 40 32.36 3.03 -13.50
C ASN A 40 32.80 3.10 -12.02
N GLU A 41 31.92 3.50 -11.13
CA GLU A 41 32.19 3.55 -9.70
C GLU A 41 31.97 2.21 -8.99
N LEU A 42 31.24 1.28 -9.59
CA LEU A 42 31.16 -0.11 -9.13
C LEU A 42 32.55 -0.76 -9.20
N GLY A 43 32.93 -1.47 -8.14
CA GLY A 43 34.24 -2.04 -7.93
C GLY A 43 35.05 -1.28 -6.87
N LYS A 44 34.67 -0.03 -6.52
CA LYS A 44 35.29 0.71 -5.42
C LYS A 44 34.99 0.11 -4.04
N GLU A 45 33.85 -0.61 -3.90
CA GLU A 45 33.47 -1.30 -2.68
C GLU A 45 34.42 -2.42 -2.28
N GLU A 46 35.13 -3.02 -3.23
CA GLU A 46 36.10 -4.11 -2.97
C GLU A 46 37.20 -3.73 -1.96
N GLN A 47 37.57 -2.43 -1.88
CA GLN A 47 38.54 -1.95 -0.90
C GLN A 47 38.08 -2.07 0.56
N PHE A 48 36.77 -2.18 0.80
CA PHE A 48 36.18 -2.27 2.13
C PHE A 48 35.92 -3.71 2.57
N LYS A 49 35.92 -4.64 1.64
CA LYS A 49 35.58 -6.06 1.88
C LYS A 49 36.61 -6.71 2.78
N GLY A 50 36.14 -7.23 3.91
CA GLY A 50 37.00 -7.78 4.97
C GLY A 50 37.63 -6.72 5.90
N HIS A 51 37.29 -5.42 5.71
CA HIS A 51 37.89 -4.31 6.45
C HIS A 51 36.91 -3.41 7.18
N ILE A 52 35.61 -3.70 7.09
CA ILE A 52 34.52 -2.87 7.67
C ILE A 52 34.72 -2.64 9.19
N GLY A 53 35.27 -3.62 9.89
CA GLY A 53 35.54 -3.57 11.33
C GLY A 53 36.88 -2.96 11.74
N ASP A 54 37.73 -2.52 10.82
CA ASP A 54 39.08 -2.06 11.16
C ASP A 54 39.07 -0.73 11.93
N SER A 55 38.24 0.21 11.52
CA SER A 55 38.09 1.50 12.19
C SER A 55 36.71 2.14 11.96
N ALA A 56 36.34 3.12 12.81
CA ALA A 56 35.16 3.95 12.62
C ALA A 56 35.16 4.70 11.29
N GLU A 57 36.34 5.16 10.84
CA GLU A 57 36.50 5.84 9.56
C GLU A 57 36.26 4.90 8.37
N THR A 58 36.75 3.65 8.45
CA THR A 58 36.53 2.65 7.39
C THR A 58 35.05 2.30 7.26
N LEU A 59 34.36 2.07 8.38
CA LEU A 59 32.94 1.82 8.40
C LEU A 59 32.14 3.00 7.80
N TYR A 60 32.48 4.23 8.23
CA TYR A 60 31.82 5.43 7.68
C TYR A 60 32.03 5.56 6.17
N ASN A 61 33.28 5.39 5.70
CA ASN A 61 33.59 5.56 4.28
C ASN A 61 32.86 4.51 3.41
N ALA A 62 32.68 3.29 3.91
CA ALA A 62 31.92 2.26 3.21
C ALA A 62 30.44 2.64 3.12
N LEU A 63 29.81 2.99 4.25
CA LEU A 63 28.39 3.40 4.31
C LEU A 63 28.13 4.66 3.46
N GLU A 64 29.03 5.65 3.52
CA GLU A 64 28.87 6.89 2.75
C GLU A 64 29.05 6.67 1.24
N LEU A 65 29.95 5.76 0.82
CA LEU A 65 30.07 5.41 -0.59
C LEU A 65 28.84 4.66 -1.09
N GLU A 66 28.35 3.71 -0.33
CA GLU A 66 27.13 2.95 -0.64
C GLU A 66 25.93 3.89 -0.79
N ASP A 67 25.69 4.77 0.19
CA ASP A 67 24.59 5.74 0.20
C ASP A 67 24.69 6.74 -0.97
N THR A 68 25.90 7.26 -1.23
CA THR A 68 26.12 8.22 -2.33
C THR A 68 25.87 7.59 -3.69
N LEU A 69 26.37 6.37 -3.91
CA LEU A 69 26.17 5.65 -5.17
C LEU A 69 24.72 5.19 -5.33
N GLY A 70 24.10 4.71 -4.25
CA GLY A 70 22.69 4.34 -4.22
C GLY A 70 21.78 5.51 -4.60
N THR A 71 22.01 6.68 -4.03
CA THR A 71 21.27 7.91 -4.35
C THR A 71 21.39 8.33 -5.82
N LYS A 72 22.61 8.22 -6.40
CA LYS A 72 22.81 8.50 -7.83
C LYS A 72 22.10 7.48 -8.71
N LEU A 73 22.19 6.21 -8.34
CA LEU A 73 21.54 5.11 -9.04
C LEU A 73 20.02 5.22 -9.02
N GLU A 74 19.44 5.58 -7.88
CA GLU A 74 18.02 5.81 -7.73
C GLU A 74 17.54 6.92 -8.69
N LYS A 75 18.28 8.02 -8.77
CA LYS A 75 17.99 9.12 -9.71
C LYS A 75 18.02 8.65 -11.17
N VAL A 76 19.00 7.82 -11.54
CA VAL A 76 19.11 7.20 -12.88
C VAL A 76 17.90 6.31 -13.14
N TYR A 77 17.54 5.45 -12.21
CA TYR A 77 16.40 4.54 -12.35
C TYR A 77 15.08 5.30 -12.51
N VAL A 78 14.81 6.27 -11.63
CA VAL A 78 13.55 7.06 -11.67
C VAL A 78 13.37 7.76 -13.01
N TYR A 79 14.41 8.37 -13.57
CA TYR A 79 14.30 9.00 -14.90
C TYR A 79 13.92 7.99 -15.99
N ALA A 80 14.62 6.86 -16.05
CA ALA A 80 14.36 5.83 -17.04
C ALA A 80 12.94 5.24 -16.91
N HIS A 81 12.51 4.98 -15.69
CA HIS A 81 11.18 4.47 -15.35
C HIS A 81 10.07 5.45 -15.75
N LEU A 82 10.18 6.73 -15.40
CA LEU A 82 9.21 7.74 -15.78
C LEU A 82 9.15 7.93 -17.31
N LYS A 83 10.31 7.88 -18.00
CA LYS A 83 10.35 7.92 -19.47
C LYS A 83 9.65 6.73 -20.11
N GLN A 84 9.81 5.53 -19.58
CA GLN A 84 9.12 4.34 -20.05
C GLN A 84 7.61 4.45 -19.81
N ASP A 85 7.18 4.91 -18.62
CA ASP A 85 5.76 4.97 -18.26
C ASP A 85 4.97 6.02 -19.06
N GLN A 86 5.64 7.03 -19.62
CA GLN A 86 5.03 7.96 -20.57
C GLN A 86 4.59 7.28 -21.88
N ASP A 87 5.34 6.28 -22.34
CA ASP A 87 5.03 5.47 -23.53
C ASP A 87 5.76 4.12 -23.46
N THR A 88 5.07 3.10 -22.96
CA THR A 88 5.59 1.74 -22.84
C THR A 88 5.85 1.04 -24.17
N THR A 89 5.42 1.64 -25.30
CA THR A 89 5.69 1.13 -26.65
C THR A 89 7.00 1.66 -27.24
N ASN A 90 7.69 2.56 -26.53
CA ASN A 90 8.94 3.14 -26.98
C ASN A 90 10.13 2.24 -26.60
N ASP A 91 10.66 1.49 -27.55
CA ASP A 91 11.77 0.54 -27.36
C ASP A 91 13.03 1.20 -26.75
N LYS A 92 13.30 2.47 -27.05
CA LYS A 92 14.44 3.20 -26.46
C LYS A 92 14.30 3.31 -24.95
N TYR A 93 13.15 3.77 -24.47
CA TYR A 93 12.93 3.99 -23.04
C TYR A 93 12.73 2.68 -22.27
N THR A 94 12.13 1.67 -22.89
CA THR A 94 12.10 0.30 -22.36
C THR A 94 13.53 -0.26 -22.20
N GLY A 95 14.41 -0.01 -23.17
CA GLY A 95 15.81 -0.41 -23.07
C GLY A 95 16.59 0.37 -22.00
N MET A 96 16.30 1.66 -21.81
CA MET A 96 16.91 2.49 -20.76
C MET A 96 16.52 1.99 -19.36
N GLU A 97 15.24 1.73 -19.14
CA GLU A 97 14.72 1.22 -17.86
C GLU A 97 15.31 -0.15 -17.52
N SER A 98 15.31 -1.08 -18.48
CA SER A 98 15.89 -2.41 -18.30
C SER A 98 17.39 -2.35 -17.91
N ARG A 99 18.16 -1.46 -18.53
CA ARG A 99 19.58 -1.24 -18.19
C ARG A 99 19.75 -0.65 -16.79
N ALA A 100 18.91 0.33 -16.41
CA ALA A 100 18.94 0.92 -15.08
C ALA A 100 18.60 -0.13 -14.01
N HIS A 101 17.59 -0.98 -14.25
CA HIS A 101 17.25 -2.08 -13.38
C HIS A 101 18.39 -3.11 -13.24
N GLN A 102 19.08 -3.46 -14.34
CA GLN A 102 20.26 -4.33 -14.28
C GLN A 102 21.40 -3.70 -13.46
N LEU A 103 21.55 -2.37 -13.53
CA LEU A 103 22.57 -1.67 -12.73
C LEU A 103 22.24 -1.72 -11.24
N ILE A 104 20.94 -1.65 -10.85
CA ILE A 104 20.49 -1.88 -9.45
C ILE A 104 20.90 -3.28 -8.98
N ILE A 105 20.68 -4.31 -9.81
CA ILE A 105 21.06 -5.69 -9.46
C ILE A 105 22.58 -5.81 -9.26
N LYS A 106 23.38 -5.21 -10.14
CA LYS A 106 24.85 -5.18 -10.01
C LYS A 106 25.27 -4.48 -8.72
N PHE A 107 24.68 -3.32 -8.42
CA PHE A 107 24.95 -2.55 -7.20
C PHE A 107 24.61 -3.38 -5.94
N SER A 108 23.41 -3.95 -5.88
CA SER A 108 22.98 -4.77 -4.74
C SER A 108 23.89 -5.99 -4.53
N SER A 109 24.35 -6.61 -5.62
CA SER A 109 25.30 -7.73 -5.54
C SER A 109 26.68 -7.28 -5.04
N ALA A 110 27.18 -6.14 -5.50
CA ALA A 110 28.48 -5.59 -5.10
C ALA A 110 28.53 -5.26 -3.60
N TRP A 111 27.47 -4.71 -3.05
CA TRP A 111 27.35 -4.32 -1.63
C TRP A 111 26.79 -5.42 -0.71
N SER A 112 26.51 -6.62 -1.22
CA SER A 112 25.90 -7.72 -0.44
C SER A 112 26.72 -8.16 0.78
N PHE A 113 28.04 -7.88 0.83
CA PHE A 113 28.92 -8.20 1.95
C PHE A 113 28.77 -7.26 3.15
N LEU A 114 28.24 -6.02 2.95
CA LEU A 114 28.29 -4.93 3.93
C LEU A 114 27.57 -5.30 5.24
N VAL A 115 26.31 -5.66 5.16
CA VAL A 115 25.52 -6.02 6.36
C VAL A 115 26.07 -7.27 7.07
N PRO A 116 26.41 -8.38 6.38
CA PRO A 116 27.08 -9.53 7.02
C PRO A 116 28.38 -9.16 7.74
N GLU A 117 29.22 -8.29 7.19
CA GLU A 117 30.46 -7.88 7.86
C GLU A 117 30.20 -6.96 9.07
N ILE A 118 29.24 -6.04 8.99
CA ILE A 118 28.80 -5.22 10.14
C ILE A 118 28.36 -6.15 11.29
N LEU A 119 27.62 -7.21 10.98
CA LEU A 119 27.14 -8.17 11.98
C LEU A 119 28.27 -9.03 12.59
N GLN A 120 29.45 -9.10 12.01
CA GLN A 120 30.62 -9.74 12.61
C GLN A 120 31.36 -8.84 13.62
N ILE A 121 31.09 -7.52 13.61
CA ILE A 121 31.68 -6.59 14.57
C ILE A 121 30.86 -6.64 15.86
N ASP A 122 31.48 -6.72 17.02
CA ASP A 122 30.78 -6.66 18.30
C ASP A 122 29.94 -5.39 18.42
N GLU A 123 28.73 -5.50 19.00
CA GLU A 123 27.81 -4.38 19.17
C GLU A 123 28.43 -3.22 19.94
N ASP A 124 29.15 -3.52 21.05
CA ASP A 124 29.86 -2.51 21.85
C ASP A 124 30.93 -1.76 21.02
N LYS A 125 31.58 -2.46 20.10
CA LYS A 125 32.56 -1.85 19.19
C LYS A 125 31.88 -0.92 18.19
N ILE A 126 30.76 -1.32 17.60
CA ILE A 126 29.95 -0.45 16.71
C ILE A 126 29.50 0.79 17.48
N GLN A 127 28.97 0.63 18.71
CA GLN A 127 28.56 1.76 19.54
C GLN A 127 29.75 2.69 19.88
N SER A 128 30.92 2.12 20.14
CA SER A 128 32.15 2.90 20.32
C SER A 128 32.54 3.69 19.07
N PHE A 129 32.41 3.09 17.89
CA PHE A 129 32.66 3.78 16.61
C PHE A 129 31.70 4.94 16.39
N VAL A 130 30.41 4.73 16.62
CA VAL A 130 29.37 5.78 16.50
C VAL A 130 29.63 6.92 17.49
N ASN A 131 30.05 6.62 18.73
CA ASN A 131 30.32 7.62 19.75
C ASN A 131 31.64 8.40 19.53
N SER A 132 32.62 7.80 18.86
CA SER A 132 33.93 8.39 18.67
C SER A 132 34.15 9.08 17.31
N TYR A 133 33.21 8.91 16.37
CA TYR A 133 33.34 9.45 15.01
C TYR A 133 32.04 10.14 14.59
N ASP A 134 31.95 11.46 14.76
CA ASP A 134 30.74 12.26 14.58
C ASP A 134 30.01 12.03 13.25
N LYS A 135 30.74 11.76 12.17
CA LYS A 135 30.13 11.50 10.86
C LYS A 135 29.28 10.23 10.82
N LEU A 136 29.58 9.23 11.68
CA LEU A 136 28.78 8.01 11.79
C LEU A 136 27.41 8.25 12.42
N GLN A 137 27.16 9.40 13.04
CA GLN A 137 25.84 9.75 13.58
C GLN A 137 24.75 9.75 12.49
N LYS A 138 25.11 10.06 11.24
CA LYS A 138 24.22 9.92 10.07
C LYS A 138 23.62 8.51 9.95
N PHE A 139 24.43 7.48 10.23
CA PHE A 139 24.06 6.07 10.08
C PHE A 139 23.76 5.37 11.41
N ALA A 140 23.69 6.11 12.52
CA ALA A 140 23.52 5.52 13.85
C ALA A 140 22.26 4.68 13.97
N PHE A 141 21.15 5.14 13.38
CA PHE A 141 19.89 4.42 13.42
C PHE A 141 19.92 3.17 12.52
N ASP A 142 20.50 3.25 11.32
CA ASP A 142 20.66 2.09 10.44
C ASP A 142 21.51 0.99 11.08
N LEU A 143 22.64 1.38 11.70
CA LEU A 143 23.50 0.46 12.45
C LEU A 143 22.76 -0.18 13.63
N LYS A 144 21.91 0.58 14.32
CA LYS A 144 21.04 0.05 15.37
C LYS A 144 20.06 -0.99 14.81
N LEU A 145 19.38 -0.70 13.69
CA LEU A 145 18.45 -1.63 13.04
C LEU A 145 19.15 -2.92 12.58
N ILE A 146 20.39 -2.80 12.07
CA ILE A 146 21.21 -3.97 11.71
C ILE A 146 21.52 -4.80 12.97
N ASN A 147 21.94 -4.17 14.07
CA ASN A 147 22.27 -4.86 15.30
C ASN A 147 21.07 -5.60 15.91
N GLU A 148 19.87 -5.03 15.85
CA GLU A 148 18.63 -5.67 16.34
C GLU A 148 18.30 -6.99 15.64
N LYS A 149 18.83 -7.22 14.43
CA LYS A 149 18.68 -8.48 13.70
C LYS A 149 19.61 -9.59 14.18
N ARG A 150 20.66 -9.30 14.98
CA ARG A 150 21.66 -10.29 15.42
C ARG A 150 21.10 -11.58 16.01
N PRO A 151 20.10 -11.54 16.92
CA PRO A 151 19.54 -12.75 17.51
C PRO A 151 18.88 -13.68 16.48
N HIS A 152 18.59 -13.15 15.29
CA HIS A 152 17.81 -13.77 14.25
C HIS A 152 18.66 -14.12 13.00
N ILE A 153 19.96 -13.88 13.05
CA ILE A 153 20.90 -14.22 11.96
C ILE A 153 21.61 -15.51 12.32
N LEU A 154 21.69 -16.40 11.35
CA LEU A 154 22.33 -17.70 11.48
C LEU A 154 23.79 -17.64 10.99
N ASP A 155 24.51 -18.76 11.10
CA ASP A 155 25.82 -18.85 10.49
C ASP A 155 25.77 -18.78 8.95
N ALA A 156 26.86 -18.37 8.33
CA ALA A 156 26.91 -18.09 6.89
C ALA A 156 26.58 -19.30 5.99
N GLU A 157 26.90 -20.55 6.43
CA GLU A 157 26.53 -21.75 5.67
C GLU A 157 25.03 -22.00 5.72
N THR A 158 24.42 -21.84 6.88
CA THR A 158 22.97 -21.99 7.06
C THR A 158 22.20 -20.91 6.29
N GLU A 159 22.59 -19.64 6.36
CA GLU A 159 21.98 -18.56 5.58
C GLU A 159 22.08 -18.81 4.06
N LYS A 160 23.24 -19.27 3.60
CA LYS A 160 23.44 -19.64 2.21
C LYS A 160 22.49 -20.78 1.79
N LEU A 161 22.38 -21.83 2.61
CA LEU A 161 21.49 -22.95 2.34
C LEU A 161 20.03 -22.52 2.27
N LEU A 162 19.58 -21.66 3.19
CA LEU A 162 18.22 -21.11 3.21
C LEU A 162 17.95 -20.22 1.98
N THR A 163 18.95 -19.43 1.55
CA THR A 163 18.85 -18.64 0.33
C THR A 163 18.71 -19.53 -0.92
N GLU A 164 19.50 -20.59 -1.02
CA GLU A 164 19.38 -21.57 -2.12
C GLU A 164 18.02 -22.31 -2.10
N ALA A 165 17.45 -22.56 -0.90
CA ALA A 165 16.13 -23.17 -0.75
C ALA A 165 14.97 -22.24 -1.07
N GLN A 166 15.20 -20.92 -1.13
CA GLN A 166 14.13 -19.91 -1.28
C GLN A 166 13.30 -20.08 -2.56
N ASP A 167 13.93 -20.49 -3.67
CA ASP A 167 13.23 -20.76 -4.92
C ASP A 167 12.20 -21.90 -4.74
N ALA A 168 12.61 -23.00 -4.12
CA ALA A 168 11.70 -24.11 -3.81
C ALA A 168 10.60 -23.71 -2.82
N LEU A 169 10.92 -22.91 -1.81
CA LEU A 169 9.98 -22.40 -0.82
C LEU A 169 8.98 -21.37 -1.41
N SER A 170 9.29 -20.76 -2.54
CA SER A 170 8.39 -19.85 -3.26
C SER A 170 7.35 -20.57 -4.12
N THR A 171 7.45 -21.90 -4.28
CA THR A 171 6.54 -22.70 -5.10
C THR A 171 5.05 -22.50 -4.75
N PRO A 172 4.60 -22.43 -3.47
CA PRO A 172 3.19 -22.21 -3.16
C PRO A 172 2.64 -20.91 -3.77
N SER A 173 3.34 -19.81 -3.60
CA SER A 173 2.96 -18.52 -4.16
C SER A 173 2.95 -18.54 -5.70
N ASN A 174 3.97 -19.16 -6.32
CA ASN A 174 4.06 -19.30 -7.77
C ASN A 174 2.90 -20.15 -8.35
N VAL A 175 2.58 -21.29 -7.72
CA VAL A 175 1.45 -22.14 -8.13
C VAL A 175 0.12 -21.38 -8.02
N TYR A 176 -0.08 -20.66 -6.92
CA TYR A 176 -1.27 -19.81 -6.78
C TYR A 176 -1.36 -18.76 -7.88
N GLY A 177 -0.25 -18.07 -8.19
CA GLY A 177 -0.18 -17.07 -9.25
C GLY A 177 -0.52 -17.63 -10.62
N MET A 178 0.08 -18.78 -10.99
CA MET A 178 -0.20 -19.44 -12.28
C MET A 178 -1.66 -19.91 -12.35
N PHE A 179 -2.14 -20.56 -11.30
CA PHE A 179 -3.52 -21.01 -11.24
C PHE A 179 -4.52 -19.87 -11.39
N SER A 180 -4.36 -18.81 -10.57
CA SER A 180 -5.33 -17.71 -10.52
C SER A 180 -5.32 -16.85 -11.78
N ASN A 181 -4.15 -16.64 -12.41
CA ASN A 181 -4.02 -15.71 -13.53
C ASN A 181 -4.08 -16.40 -14.90
N ALA A 182 -3.74 -17.70 -14.99
CA ALA A 182 -3.62 -18.37 -16.27
C ALA A 182 -4.62 -19.55 -16.45
N ASP A 183 -4.79 -20.39 -15.43
CA ASP A 183 -5.51 -21.66 -15.60
C ASP A 183 -6.99 -21.56 -15.22
N LEU A 184 -7.35 -20.61 -14.34
CA LEU A 184 -8.71 -20.49 -13.82
C LEU A 184 -9.66 -19.90 -14.85
N VAL A 185 -10.69 -20.67 -15.19
CA VAL A 185 -11.74 -20.27 -16.13
C VAL A 185 -13.09 -20.26 -15.40
N PHE A 186 -13.87 -19.23 -15.65
CA PHE A 186 -15.23 -19.09 -15.11
C PHE A 186 -16.28 -19.37 -16.19
N GLU A 187 -17.40 -19.95 -15.79
CA GLU A 187 -18.61 -19.96 -16.63
C GLU A 187 -19.17 -18.53 -16.74
N ASP A 188 -19.73 -18.18 -17.88
CA ASP A 188 -20.32 -16.85 -18.09
C ASP A 188 -21.43 -16.57 -17.05
N ALA A 189 -21.51 -15.33 -16.60
CA ALA A 189 -22.61 -14.89 -15.75
C ALA A 189 -23.88 -14.64 -16.57
N ILE A 190 -25.04 -15.02 -16.02
CA ILE A 190 -26.33 -14.93 -16.71
C ILE A 190 -27.18 -13.83 -16.06
N ASP A 191 -27.69 -12.91 -16.88
CA ASP A 191 -28.60 -11.84 -16.45
C ASP A 191 -30.07 -12.32 -16.32
N LYS A 192 -30.95 -11.43 -15.88
CA LYS A 192 -32.39 -11.72 -15.72
C LYS A 192 -33.10 -12.08 -17.04
N ASP A 193 -32.58 -11.63 -18.17
CA ASP A 193 -33.14 -11.84 -19.50
C ASP A 193 -32.57 -13.09 -20.18
N GLY A 194 -31.64 -13.80 -19.49
CA GLY A 194 -30.99 -15.03 -19.96
C GLY A 194 -29.78 -14.79 -20.87
N ASN A 195 -29.27 -13.57 -20.97
CA ASN A 195 -28.08 -13.30 -21.76
C ASN A 195 -26.82 -13.69 -20.96
N ALA A 196 -25.83 -14.23 -21.67
CA ALA A 196 -24.55 -14.60 -21.12
C ALA A 196 -23.57 -13.41 -21.17
N HIS A 197 -22.85 -13.20 -20.09
CA HIS A 197 -21.83 -12.16 -19.94
C HIS A 197 -20.50 -12.80 -19.55
N PRO A 198 -19.42 -12.56 -20.30
CA PRO A 198 -18.09 -13.12 -20.02
C PRO A 198 -17.63 -12.77 -18.61
N LEU A 199 -17.36 -13.78 -17.79
CA LEU A 199 -16.91 -13.62 -16.40
C LEU A 199 -15.41 -13.82 -16.31
N THR A 200 -14.74 -12.81 -15.74
CA THR A 200 -13.31 -12.81 -15.44
C THR A 200 -13.08 -12.22 -14.04
N GLN A 201 -11.88 -12.31 -13.51
CA GLN A 201 -11.55 -11.61 -12.26
C GLN A 201 -11.80 -10.09 -12.35
N GLY A 202 -11.48 -9.49 -13.50
CA GLY A 202 -11.70 -8.05 -13.73
C GLY A 202 -13.16 -7.65 -13.88
N THR A 203 -14.04 -8.54 -14.38
CA THR A 203 -15.47 -8.25 -14.53
C THR A 203 -16.30 -8.65 -13.31
N PHE A 204 -15.75 -9.43 -12.39
CA PHE A 204 -16.49 -9.96 -11.24
C PHE A 204 -17.12 -8.86 -10.37
N ILE A 205 -16.32 -7.92 -9.91
CA ILE A 205 -16.83 -6.80 -9.07
C ILE A 205 -17.83 -5.96 -9.85
N LYS A 206 -17.55 -5.66 -11.12
CA LYS A 206 -18.49 -4.93 -11.99
C LYS A 206 -19.86 -5.59 -12.05
N TYR A 207 -19.92 -6.93 -12.07
CA TYR A 207 -21.21 -7.64 -12.08
C TYR A 207 -21.86 -7.67 -10.69
N LEU A 208 -21.08 -7.67 -9.61
CA LEU A 208 -21.63 -7.52 -8.25
C LEU A 208 -22.20 -6.11 -7.98
N GLU A 209 -21.74 -5.10 -8.71
CA GLU A 209 -22.26 -3.73 -8.69
C GLU A 209 -23.52 -3.56 -9.57
N SER A 210 -23.89 -4.55 -10.36
CA SER A 210 -25.05 -4.48 -11.25
C SER A 210 -26.36 -4.35 -10.47
N ASP A 211 -27.32 -3.63 -11.04
CA ASP A 211 -28.70 -3.56 -10.54
C ASP A 211 -29.44 -4.91 -10.71
N ASP A 212 -29.01 -5.72 -11.65
CA ASP A 212 -29.59 -7.02 -11.92
C ASP A 212 -29.11 -8.05 -10.87
N ARG A 213 -29.98 -8.36 -9.90
CA ARG A 213 -29.68 -9.33 -8.84
C ARG A 213 -29.36 -10.72 -9.39
N LYS A 214 -29.97 -11.11 -10.52
CA LYS A 214 -29.68 -12.41 -11.16
C LYS A 214 -28.27 -12.46 -11.71
N LEU A 215 -27.81 -11.37 -12.33
CA LEU A 215 -26.43 -11.26 -12.81
C LEU A 215 -25.44 -11.31 -11.64
N ARG A 216 -25.70 -10.58 -10.53
CA ARG A 216 -24.87 -10.63 -9.31
C ARG A 216 -24.77 -12.04 -8.77
N GLU A 217 -25.92 -12.71 -8.57
CA GLU A 217 -25.95 -14.10 -8.07
C GLU A 217 -25.19 -15.04 -9.00
N SER A 218 -25.45 -14.99 -10.32
CA SER A 218 -24.82 -15.84 -11.30
C SER A 218 -23.29 -15.66 -11.32
N ALA A 219 -22.82 -14.40 -11.32
CA ALA A 219 -21.38 -14.11 -11.25
C ALA A 219 -20.75 -14.66 -9.97
N PHE A 220 -21.38 -14.43 -8.82
CA PHE A 220 -20.91 -14.92 -7.53
C PHE A 220 -20.82 -16.45 -7.49
N ARG A 221 -21.90 -17.14 -7.86
CA ARG A 221 -21.94 -18.62 -7.88
C ARG A 221 -20.87 -19.20 -8.80
N ASN A 222 -20.73 -18.64 -10.01
CA ASN A 222 -19.77 -19.16 -10.99
C ASN A 222 -18.32 -18.95 -10.57
N VAL A 223 -17.98 -17.82 -9.92
CA VAL A 223 -16.66 -17.60 -9.34
C VAL A 223 -16.37 -18.63 -8.26
N TYR A 224 -17.27 -18.79 -7.26
CA TYR A 224 -17.02 -19.72 -6.16
C TYR A 224 -17.18 -21.19 -6.55
N LYS A 225 -17.94 -21.51 -7.61
CA LYS A 225 -17.93 -22.84 -8.23
C LYS A 225 -16.56 -23.19 -8.80
N ALA A 226 -15.94 -22.26 -9.51
CA ALA A 226 -14.62 -22.47 -10.10
C ALA A 226 -13.54 -22.62 -9.01
N TYR A 227 -13.47 -21.71 -8.04
CA TYR A 227 -12.55 -21.84 -6.91
C TYR A 227 -12.82 -23.08 -6.06
N GLY A 228 -14.08 -23.41 -5.80
CA GLY A 228 -14.51 -24.57 -5.03
C GLY A 228 -14.15 -25.91 -5.68
N ALA A 229 -14.14 -26.00 -7.02
CA ALA A 229 -13.67 -27.17 -7.74
C ALA A 229 -12.20 -27.49 -7.46
N HIS A 230 -11.42 -26.52 -7.04
CA HIS A 230 -9.99 -26.62 -6.73
C HIS A 230 -9.66 -26.40 -5.24
N ASN A 231 -10.66 -26.47 -4.36
CA ASN A 231 -10.52 -26.18 -2.93
C ASN A 231 -9.38 -26.96 -2.25
N ASN A 232 -9.20 -28.25 -2.60
CA ASN A 232 -8.12 -29.06 -2.04
C ASN A 232 -6.73 -28.59 -2.49
N THR A 233 -6.58 -28.25 -3.76
CA THR A 233 -5.31 -27.76 -4.32
C THR A 233 -4.95 -26.43 -3.72
N LEU A 234 -5.89 -25.48 -3.68
CA LEU A 234 -5.68 -24.15 -3.11
C LEU A 234 -5.43 -24.20 -1.60
N GLY A 235 -6.12 -25.10 -0.88
CA GLY A 235 -5.85 -25.31 0.53
C GLY A 235 -4.47 -25.89 0.80
N ALA A 236 -4.01 -26.85 -0.02
CA ALA A 236 -2.65 -27.37 0.07
C ALA A 236 -1.60 -26.29 -0.25
N THR A 237 -1.89 -25.44 -1.24
CA THR A 237 -1.01 -24.32 -1.64
C THR A 237 -0.90 -23.29 -0.51
N LEU A 238 -2.02 -22.84 0.06
CA LEU A 238 -2.00 -21.88 1.17
C LEU A 238 -1.38 -22.49 2.44
N ALA A 239 -1.65 -23.76 2.75
CA ALA A 239 -0.99 -24.45 3.85
C ALA A 239 0.53 -24.54 3.64
N GLY A 240 0.99 -24.72 2.39
CA GLY A 240 2.40 -24.68 2.04
C GLY A 240 3.03 -23.30 2.31
N GLU A 241 2.33 -22.23 1.97
CA GLU A 241 2.77 -20.86 2.26
C GLU A 241 2.88 -20.60 3.77
N VAL A 242 1.84 -20.98 4.54
CA VAL A 242 1.85 -20.85 6.00
C VAL A 242 3.00 -21.65 6.62
N LYS A 243 3.24 -22.88 6.16
CA LYS A 243 4.37 -23.69 6.61
C LYS A 243 5.72 -23.04 6.32
N LYS A 244 5.88 -22.45 5.14
CA LYS A 244 7.08 -21.68 4.79
C LYS A 244 7.31 -20.54 5.78
N ASN A 245 6.27 -19.77 6.09
CA ASN A 245 6.35 -18.65 7.01
C ASN A 245 6.73 -19.11 8.44
N VAL A 246 6.08 -20.14 8.93
CA VAL A 246 6.36 -20.75 10.25
C VAL A 246 7.78 -21.35 10.30
N PHE A 247 8.20 -22.07 9.24
CA PHE A 247 9.55 -22.59 9.10
C PHE A 247 10.59 -21.45 9.18
N ASN A 248 10.42 -20.42 8.37
CA ASN A 248 11.33 -19.28 8.35
C ASN A 248 11.41 -18.55 9.70
N ALA A 249 10.28 -18.41 10.42
CA ALA A 249 10.27 -17.81 11.73
C ALA A 249 11.06 -18.65 12.75
N ARG A 250 10.77 -19.94 12.85
CA ARG A 250 11.44 -20.86 13.77
C ARG A 250 12.94 -20.96 13.50
N THR A 251 13.34 -21.06 12.23
CA THR A 251 14.75 -21.16 11.83
C THR A 251 15.53 -19.94 12.25
N HIS A 252 14.93 -18.73 12.13
CA HIS A 252 15.56 -17.46 12.53
C HIS A 252 15.26 -17.06 13.98
N ASN A 253 14.94 -18.00 14.86
CA ASN A 253 14.75 -17.80 16.29
C ASN A 253 13.62 -16.82 16.69
N TYR A 254 12.61 -16.66 15.84
CA TYR A 254 11.37 -15.97 16.23
C TYR A 254 10.40 -16.98 16.85
N LYS A 255 9.57 -16.50 17.79
CA LYS A 255 8.56 -17.33 18.45
C LYS A 255 7.42 -17.73 17.51
N THR A 256 7.00 -16.80 16.65
CA THR A 256 5.88 -16.96 15.73
C THR A 256 6.18 -16.34 14.37
N ALA A 257 5.44 -16.78 13.33
CA ALA A 257 5.49 -16.15 12.01
C ALA A 257 5.04 -14.68 12.06
N ARG A 258 4.08 -14.35 12.94
CA ARG A 258 3.61 -12.99 13.17
C ARG A 258 4.72 -12.10 13.74
N GLU A 259 5.39 -12.54 14.80
CA GLU A 259 6.53 -11.81 15.38
C GLU A 259 7.59 -11.50 14.31
N LYS A 260 7.97 -12.51 13.50
CA LYS A 260 8.93 -12.30 12.41
C LYS A 260 8.43 -11.29 11.38
N ALA A 261 7.19 -11.41 10.93
CA ALA A 261 6.63 -10.53 9.91
C ALA A 261 6.56 -9.06 10.39
N LEU A 262 6.08 -8.83 11.61
CA LEU A 262 5.95 -7.51 12.19
C LEU A 262 7.30 -6.87 12.53
N SER A 263 8.31 -7.70 12.89
CA SER A 263 9.66 -7.21 13.20
C SER A 263 10.34 -6.53 12.01
N ASN A 264 9.96 -6.83 10.77
CA ASN A 264 10.52 -6.18 9.59
C ASN A 264 10.31 -4.65 9.59
N ASN A 265 9.21 -4.18 10.18
CA ASN A 265 8.88 -2.77 10.35
C ASN A 265 8.91 -2.35 11.84
N HIS A 266 9.46 -3.18 12.73
CA HIS A 266 9.50 -2.96 14.18
C HIS A 266 8.13 -2.66 14.79
N ILE A 267 7.09 -3.36 14.34
CA ILE A 267 5.72 -3.21 14.84
C ILE A 267 5.50 -4.18 16.01
N PRO A 268 5.13 -3.68 17.21
CA PRO A 268 4.77 -4.53 18.32
C PRO A 268 3.51 -5.37 18.02
N GLU A 269 3.48 -6.63 18.48
CA GLU A 269 2.34 -7.53 18.24
C GLU A 269 1.01 -7.01 18.80
N ASN A 270 1.04 -6.20 19.86
CA ASN A 270 -0.17 -5.59 20.44
C ASN A 270 -0.88 -4.62 19.49
N VAL A 271 -0.20 -4.07 18.48
CA VAL A 271 -0.84 -3.28 17.42
C VAL A 271 -1.84 -4.13 16.64
N TYR A 272 -1.44 -5.35 16.30
CA TYR A 272 -2.31 -6.32 15.64
C TYR A 272 -3.47 -6.78 16.52
N ASP A 273 -3.17 -7.12 17.76
CA ASP A 273 -4.18 -7.58 18.72
C ASP A 273 -5.21 -6.49 19.03
N ASN A 274 -4.76 -5.23 19.20
CA ASN A 274 -5.64 -4.09 19.40
C ASN A 274 -6.53 -3.83 18.18
N LEU A 275 -6.00 -3.99 16.96
CA LEU A 275 -6.81 -3.84 15.74
C LEU A 275 -7.99 -4.81 15.76
N VAL A 276 -7.73 -6.11 15.88
CA VAL A 276 -8.78 -7.14 15.88
C VAL A 276 -9.78 -6.92 17.00
N LYS A 277 -9.28 -6.73 18.24
CA LYS A 277 -10.12 -6.55 19.42
C LYS A 277 -11.01 -5.32 19.34
N THR A 278 -10.46 -4.21 18.85
CA THR A 278 -11.22 -2.95 18.76
C THR A 278 -12.26 -3.03 17.65
N VAL A 279 -11.91 -3.54 16.48
CA VAL A 279 -12.88 -3.74 15.40
C VAL A 279 -14.04 -4.64 15.85
N HIS A 280 -13.77 -5.72 16.62
CA HIS A 280 -14.83 -6.56 17.18
C HIS A 280 -15.83 -5.77 18.06
N LYS A 281 -15.35 -4.81 18.86
CA LYS A 281 -16.21 -3.94 19.68
C LYS A 281 -17.19 -3.13 18.83
N TYR A 282 -16.79 -2.76 17.60
CA TYR A 282 -17.55 -1.90 16.69
C TYR A 282 -18.28 -2.67 15.57
N LEU A 283 -18.23 -4.00 15.54
CA LEU A 283 -19.01 -4.81 14.57
C LEU A 283 -20.52 -4.50 14.57
N PRO A 284 -21.16 -4.15 15.70
CA PRO A 284 -22.56 -3.72 15.66
C PRO A 284 -22.85 -2.56 14.70
N LEU A 285 -21.90 -1.68 14.42
CA LEU A 285 -22.05 -0.61 13.42
C LEU A 285 -22.02 -1.17 12.00
N LEU A 286 -21.19 -2.16 11.71
CA LEU A 286 -21.18 -2.85 10.43
C LEU A 286 -22.49 -3.62 10.22
N HIS A 287 -23.00 -4.29 11.27
CA HIS A 287 -24.30 -4.98 11.21
C HIS A 287 -25.44 -4.00 10.94
N ARG A 288 -25.45 -2.84 11.61
CA ARG A 288 -26.41 -1.76 11.35
C ARG A 288 -26.33 -1.26 9.90
N TYR A 289 -25.14 -1.09 9.36
CA TYR A 289 -24.96 -0.67 7.97
C TYR A 289 -25.48 -1.73 6.99
N THR A 290 -25.21 -3.01 7.21
CA THR A 290 -25.72 -4.09 6.35
C THR A 290 -27.25 -4.25 6.44
N GLU A 291 -27.84 -4.03 7.61
CA GLU A 291 -29.30 -3.99 7.77
C GLU A 291 -29.92 -2.82 6.99
N LEU A 292 -29.31 -1.63 7.08
CA LEU A 292 -29.72 -0.47 6.30
C LEU A 292 -29.63 -0.75 4.79
N ARG A 293 -28.56 -1.41 4.32
CA ARG A 293 -28.44 -1.83 2.91
C ARG A 293 -29.58 -2.74 2.48
N LYS A 294 -29.92 -3.72 3.31
CA LYS A 294 -31.04 -4.64 3.07
C LYS A 294 -32.36 -3.88 2.89
N GLU A 295 -32.64 -2.93 3.80
CA GLU A 295 -33.81 -2.08 3.76
C GLU A 295 -33.86 -1.23 2.49
N LEU A 296 -32.79 -0.51 2.17
CA LEU A 296 -32.72 0.40 1.02
C LEU A 296 -32.78 -0.32 -0.33
N LEU A 297 -32.23 -1.52 -0.41
CA LEU A 297 -32.32 -2.37 -1.60
C LEU A 297 -33.70 -3.07 -1.74
N GLY A 298 -34.56 -2.97 -0.70
CA GLY A 298 -35.88 -3.61 -0.70
C GLY A 298 -35.83 -5.14 -0.73
N LEU A 299 -34.84 -5.73 -0.08
CA LEU A 299 -34.58 -7.17 -0.10
C LEU A 299 -35.11 -7.85 1.16
N ASP A 300 -35.79 -8.98 0.99
CA ASP A 300 -36.21 -9.84 2.11
C ASP A 300 -35.02 -10.52 2.77
N ASP A 301 -33.99 -10.86 1.96
CA ASP A 301 -32.73 -11.43 2.39
C ASP A 301 -31.55 -10.68 1.73
N LEU A 302 -30.53 -10.34 2.48
CA LEU A 302 -29.30 -9.76 1.97
C LEU A 302 -28.25 -10.87 1.86
N LYS A 303 -27.75 -11.11 0.65
CA LYS A 303 -26.71 -12.09 0.38
C LYS A 303 -25.35 -11.40 0.20
N MET A 304 -24.27 -12.18 0.29
CA MET A 304 -22.91 -11.66 0.09
C MET A 304 -22.73 -10.97 -1.28
N TYR A 305 -23.40 -11.43 -2.32
CA TYR A 305 -23.37 -10.82 -3.66
C TYR A 305 -24.16 -9.50 -3.78
N ASP A 306 -24.95 -9.13 -2.75
CA ASP A 306 -25.69 -7.86 -2.71
C ASP A 306 -24.88 -6.73 -2.02
N LEU A 307 -23.73 -7.05 -1.40
CA LEU A 307 -22.94 -6.08 -0.63
C LEU A 307 -22.21 -5.03 -1.47
N TYR A 308 -22.05 -5.25 -2.77
CA TYR A 308 -21.37 -4.33 -3.67
C TYR A 308 -22.33 -3.46 -4.48
N THR A 309 -23.63 -3.75 -4.44
CA THR A 309 -24.64 -3.00 -5.20
C THR A 309 -24.69 -1.55 -4.73
N PRO A 310 -24.57 -0.55 -5.61
CA PRO A 310 -24.70 0.85 -5.24
C PRO A 310 -26.08 1.14 -4.62
N LEU A 311 -26.11 1.82 -3.47
CA LEU A 311 -27.36 2.27 -2.85
C LEU A 311 -27.88 3.54 -3.51
N ILE A 312 -26.99 4.37 -4.03
CA ILE A 312 -27.29 5.62 -4.71
C ILE A 312 -26.93 5.46 -6.18
N LYS A 313 -27.90 5.70 -7.05
CA LYS A 313 -27.80 5.48 -8.49
C LYS A 313 -27.91 6.80 -9.26
N ASP A 314 -27.39 6.79 -10.50
CA ASP A 314 -27.62 7.77 -11.54
C ASP A 314 -27.21 9.24 -11.27
N ILE A 315 -26.39 9.50 -10.25
CA ILE A 315 -25.82 10.82 -10.03
C ILE A 315 -24.60 11.00 -10.93
N LYS A 316 -24.70 11.85 -11.94
CA LYS A 316 -23.56 12.27 -12.73
C LYS A 316 -22.79 13.34 -11.96
N PHE A 317 -21.56 13.01 -11.59
CA PHE A 317 -20.64 13.95 -10.97
C PHE A 317 -19.37 14.03 -11.82
N GLU A 318 -19.36 14.97 -12.76
CA GLU A 318 -18.18 15.26 -13.57
C GLU A 318 -17.26 16.22 -12.81
N MET A 319 -15.97 15.93 -12.84
CA MET A 319 -14.92 16.71 -12.18
C MET A 319 -13.80 17.02 -13.17
N PRO A 320 -13.86 18.12 -13.91
CA PRO A 320 -12.76 18.57 -14.75
C PRO A 320 -11.48 18.81 -13.95
N TYR A 321 -10.32 18.54 -14.54
CA TYR A 321 -9.02 18.63 -13.84
C TYR A 321 -8.77 20.01 -13.20
N GLU A 322 -9.10 21.10 -13.90
CA GLU A 322 -8.91 22.46 -13.38
C GLU A 322 -9.79 22.73 -12.15
N GLU A 323 -11.04 22.24 -12.16
CA GLU A 323 -11.94 22.31 -11.02
C GLU A 323 -11.43 21.44 -9.86
N ALA A 324 -10.94 20.26 -10.16
CA ALA A 324 -10.36 19.34 -9.17
C ALA A 324 -9.18 19.95 -8.42
N LYS A 325 -8.31 20.72 -9.09
CA LYS A 325 -7.22 21.46 -8.43
C LYS A 325 -7.76 22.47 -7.42
N GLU A 326 -8.84 23.20 -7.75
CA GLU A 326 -9.45 24.16 -6.83
C GLU A 326 -10.06 23.44 -5.62
N TRP A 327 -10.77 22.34 -5.83
CA TRP A 327 -11.33 21.53 -4.75
C TRP A 327 -10.24 20.99 -3.82
N MET A 328 -9.18 20.42 -4.39
CA MET A 328 -8.05 19.93 -3.61
C MET A 328 -7.40 21.02 -2.77
N LEU A 329 -7.09 22.20 -3.36
CA LEU A 329 -6.45 23.29 -2.63
C LEU A 329 -7.30 23.79 -1.46
N LYS A 330 -8.64 23.88 -1.64
CA LYS A 330 -9.56 24.27 -0.56
C LYS A 330 -9.70 23.20 0.51
N ALA A 331 -9.75 21.93 0.11
CA ALA A 331 -9.83 20.81 1.04
C ALA A 331 -8.59 20.70 1.92
N LEU A 332 -7.43 21.08 1.39
CA LEU A 332 -6.15 21.05 2.10
C LEU A 332 -5.79 22.36 2.82
N GLU A 333 -6.66 23.40 2.80
CA GLU A 333 -6.43 24.64 3.55
C GLU A 333 -6.13 24.42 5.06
N PRO A 334 -6.77 23.46 5.76
CA PRO A 334 -6.45 23.18 7.16
C PRO A 334 -4.97 22.79 7.40
N MET A 335 -4.27 22.28 6.39
CA MET A 335 -2.84 21.90 6.46
C MET A 335 -1.88 23.10 6.54
N GLY A 336 -2.36 24.32 6.34
CA GLY A 336 -1.58 25.54 6.41
C GLY A 336 -0.65 25.80 5.22
N GLU A 337 -0.01 26.97 5.25
CA GLU A 337 0.76 27.49 4.11
C GLU A 337 1.97 26.62 3.73
N GLU A 338 2.68 26.04 4.70
CA GLU A 338 3.87 25.22 4.43
C GLU A 338 3.51 24.02 3.54
N TYR A 339 2.42 23.32 3.85
CA TYR A 339 1.93 22.19 3.06
C TYR A 339 1.36 22.63 1.71
N LEU A 340 0.49 23.66 1.72
CA LEU A 340 -0.13 24.17 0.50
C LEU A 340 0.88 24.69 -0.52
N ASN A 341 2.00 25.23 -0.07
CA ASN A 341 3.06 25.69 -0.98
C ASN A 341 3.68 24.53 -1.75
N VAL A 342 3.86 23.36 -1.13
CA VAL A 342 4.35 22.15 -1.81
C VAL A 342 3.33 21.67 -2.85
N VAL A 343 2.05 21.63 -2.50
CA VAL A 343 0.98 21.25 -3.44
C VAL A 343 0.91 22.20 -4.62
N LYS A 344 0.96 23.53 -4.37
CA LYS A 344 0.97 24.56 -5.42
C LYS A 344 2.22 24.48 -6.29
N GLU A 345 3.38 24.19 -5.70
CA GLU A 345 4.62 23.97 -6.42
C GLU A 345 4.47 22.81 -7.40
N GLY A 346 3.93 21.66 -6.94
CA GLY A 346 3.69 20.49 -7.78
C GLY A 346 2.73 20.75 -8.93
N LEU A 347 1.63 21.45 -8.66
CA LEU A 347 0.63 21.82 -9.68
C LEU A 347 1.20 22.79 -10.74
N ASN A 348 2.06 23.72 -10.34
CA ASN A 348 2.60 24.76 -11.23
C ASN A 348 3.87 24.33 -11.97
N ASN A 349 4.62 23.37 -11.45
CA ASN A 349 5.93 22.95 -11.98
C ASN A 349 5.89 21.59 -12.67
N ARG A 350 4.72 21.20 -13.19
CA ARG A 350 4.56 20.02 -14.05
C ARG A 350 5.03 18.71 -13.38
N TRP A 351 4.67 18.54 -12.08
CA TRP A 351 4.88 17.25 -11.42
C TRP A 351 3.83 16.21 -11.80
N VAL A 352 2.72 16.63 -12.44
CA VAL A 352 1.58 15.77 -12.77
C VAL A 352 1.51 15.53 -14.27
N ASP A 353 1.52 14.27 -14.68
CA ASP A 353 1.18 13.83 -16.02
C ASP A 353 -0.28 13.39 -16.04
N VAL A 354 -1.15 14.21 -16.63
CA VAL A 354 -2.59 14.21 -16.32
C VAL A 354 -3.38 13.24 -17.17
N TYR A 355 -3.30 13.42 -18.50
CA TYR A 355 -4.21 12.73 -19.41
C TYR A 355 -3.60 11.47 -20.01
N GLU A 356 -4.48 10.53 -20.36
CA GLU A 356 -4.11 9.32 -21.10
C GLU A 356 -3.54 9.67 -22.48
N ASN A 357 -2.51 8.94 -22.90
CA ASN A 357 -2.04 8.91 -24.29
C ASN A 357 -1.75 7.46 -24.72
N LYS A 358 -1.56 7.25 -26.01
CA LYS A 358 -1.23 5.93 -26.54
C LYS A 358 0.08 5.42 -25.92
N GLY A 359 0.04 4.23 -25.34
CA GLY A 359 1.19 3.60 -24.71
C GLY A 359 1.49 4.04 -23.28
N LYS A 360 0.80 5.04 -22.72
CA LYS A 360 0.98 5.45 -21.34
C LYS A 360 0.56 4.34 -20.36
N ARG A 361 1.32 4.16 -19.28
CA ARG A 361 0.99 3.22 -18.22
C ARG A 361 -0.37 3.56 -17.58
N SER A 362 -1.18 2.55 -17.35
CA SER A 362 -2.49 2.70 -16.70
C SER A 362 -2.36 2.88 -15.17
N GLY A 363 -3.43 3.39 -14.55
CA GLY A 363 -3.49 3.63 -13.10
C GLY A 363 -3.02 5.03 -12.72
N GLY A 364 -2.70 5.22 -11.45
CA GLY A 364 -2.12 6.43 -10.86
C GLY A 364 -1.02 6.05 -9.87
N TYR A 365 0.00 6.89 -9.73
CA TYR A 365 1.04 6.75 -8.71
C TYR A 365 1.81 8.05 -8.50
N SER A 366 2.49 8.16 -7.36
CA SER A 366 3.54 9.14 -7.10
C SER A 366 4.89 8.44 -7.02
N SER A 367 5.91 8.98 -7.70
CA SER A 367 7.28 8.44 -7.73
C SER A 367 8.31 9.56 -7.71
N GLY A 368 9.54 9.22 -7.37
CA GLY A 368 10.68 10.14 -7.32
C GLY A 368 11.83 9.55 -6.52
N ALA A 369 12.94 10.27 -6.44
CA ALA A 369 14.15 9.92 -5.70
C ALA A 369 14.58 11.05 -4.78
N HIS A 370 15.54 10.79 -3.87
CA HIS A 370 16.06 11.80 -2.93
C HIS A 370 16.48 13.12 -3.61
N LEU A 371 17.04 13.05 -4.81
CA LEU A 371 17.54 14.22 -5.57
C LEU A 371 16.55 14.70 -6.65
N THR A 372 15.28 14.32 -6.60
CA THR A 372 14.28 14.70 -7.59
C THR A 372 13.04 15.31 -6.93
N ASN A 373 12.24 16.03 -7.73
CA ASN A 373 10.86 16.29 -7.36
C ASN A 373 10.06 14.98 -7.30
N PRO A 374 8.94 14.92 -6.57
CA PRO A 374 7.93 13.89 -6.79
C PRO A 374 7.27 14.09 -8.16
N PHE A 375 6.89 12.98 -8.80
CA PHE A 375 6.16 12.99 -10.07
C PHE A 375 4.92 12.11 -9.96
N ILE A 376 3.77 12.62 -10.41
CA ILE A 376 2.48 11.96 -10.32
C ILE A 376 2.03 11.55 -11.72
N LEU A 377 1.73 10.26 -11.94
CA LEU A 377 1.06 9.76 -13.13
C LEU A 377 -0.43 9.65 -12.87
N LEU A 378 -1.25 10.19 -13.77
CA LEU A 378 -2.70 10.03 -13.78
C LEU A 378 -3.18 9.59 -15.18
N ASN A 379 -4.41 9.09 -15.24
CA ASN A 379 -5.16 8.84 -16.46
C ASN A 379 -6.55 9.47 -16.31
N TRP A 380 -6.59 10.80 -16.33
CA TRP A 380 -7.75 11.61 -15.95
C TRP A 380 -8.95 11.41 -16.88
N SER A 381 -10.10 11.10 -16.34
CA SER A 381 -11.36 10.81 -17.04
C SER A 381 -12.56 11.66 -16.57
N ASN A 382 -12.31 12.72 -15.80
CA ASN A 382 -13.29 13.67 -15.25
C ASN A 382 -14.27 13.05 -14.24
N THR A 383 -13.83 12.08 -13.46
CA THR A 383 -14.65 11.47 -12.42
C THR A 383 -14.29 11.98 -11.01
N ILE A 384 -15.20 11.80 -10.06
CA ILE A 384 -14.91 12.02 -8.64
C ILE A 384 -13.77 11.11 -8.14
N SER A 385 -13.66 9.90 -8.69
CA SER A 385 -12.58 8.97 -8.38
C SER A 385 -11.22 9.55 -8.77
N ASP A 386 -11.14 10.26 -9.91
CA ASP A 386 -9.90 10.93 -10.34
C ASP A 386 -9.51 12.05 -9.38
N LEU A 387 -10.47 12.80 -8.82
CA LEU A 387 -10.19 13.81 -7.79
C LEU A 387 -9.60 13.15 -6.53
N TYR A 388 -10.17 12.03 -6.07
CA TYR A 388 -9.61 11.29 -4.94
C TYR A 388 -8.19 10.78 -5.26
N THR A 389 -7.96 10.24 -6.45
CA THR A 389 -6.63 9.80 -6.89
C THR A 389 -5.64 10.97 -6.90
N LEU A 390 -5.99 12.13 -7.44
CA LEU A 390 -5.14 13.32 -7.45
C LEU A 390 -4.73 13.72 -6.01
N VAL A 391 -5.71 13.80 -5.12
CA VAL A 391 -5.50 14.19 -3.72
C VAL A 391 -4.66 13.16 -2.96
N HIS A 392 -4.88 11.89 -3.23
CA HIS A 392 -4.11 10.75 -2.73
C HIS A 392 -2.64 10.84 -3.15
N GLU A 393 -2.37 10.96 -4.45
CA GLU A 393 -1.02 11.01 -4.98
C GLU A 393 -0.27 12.27 -4.52
N PHE A 394 -0.97 13.40 -4.31
CA PHE A 394 -0.38 14.56 -3.66
C PHE A 394 -0.04 14.32 -2.18
N GLY A 395 -0.74 13.43 -1.49
CA GLY A 395 -0.37 13.01 -0.14
C GLY A 395 0.98 12.29 -0.12
N HIS A 396 1.18 11.33 -1.02
CA HIS A 396 2.47 10.68 -1.23
C HIS A 396 3.57 11.67 -1.64
N SER A 397 3.27 12.54 -2.60
CA SER A 397 4.21 13.54 -3.10
C SER A 397 4.67 14.50 -2.00
N ALA A 398 3.73 15.01 -1.18
CA ALA A 398 4.06 15.88 -0.06
C ALA A 398 4.89 15.15 1.01
N HIS A 399 4.53 13.90 1.37
CA HIS A 399 5.30 13.09 2.32
C HIS A 399 6.73 12.90 1.81
N SER A 400 6.90 12.45 0.57
CA SER A 400 8.21 12.26 -0.06
C SER A 400 9.01 13.56 -0.15
N TYR A 401 8.36 14.67 -0.52
CA TYR A 401 9.01 15.98 -0.58
C TYR A 401 9.55 16.42 0.79
N PHE A 402 8.72 16.36 1.84
CA PHE A 402 9.14 16.74 3.18
C PHE A 402 10.23 15.81 3.71
N SER A 403 10.06 14.51 3.57
CA SER A 403 11.04 13.53 4.02
C SER A 403 12.40 13.76 3.35
N ARG A 404 12.44 13.81 2.03
CA ARG A 404 13.67 14.00 1.24
C ARG A 404 14.36 15.34 1.48
N LYS A 405 13.58 16.37 1.79
CA LYS A 405 14.14 17.70 2.08
C LYS A 405 14.77 17.82 3.47
N PHE A 406 14.24 17.10 4.46
CA PHE A 406 14.62 17.27 5.86
C PHE A 406 15.42 16.11 6.43
N GLN A 407 15.50 14.98 5.71
CA GLN A 407 16.30 13.83 6.10
C GLN A 407 17.51 13.65 5.15
N PRO A 408 18.63 13.12 5.65
CA PRO A 408 19.72 12.65 4.79
C PRO A 408 19.25 11.47 3.93
N SER A 409 19.96 11.19 2.85
CA SER A 409 19.60 10.19 1.84
C SER A 409 19.23 8.82 2.42
N ASN A 410 20.03 8.30 3.35
CA ASN A 410 19.83 7.00 4.00
C ASN A 410 18.53 6.88 4.82
N SER A 411 17.91 7.99 5.21
CA SER A 411 16.66 8.02 5.98
C SER A 411 15.55 8.87 5.35
N SER A 412 15.71 9.23 4.08
CA SER A 412 14.78 10.09 3.35
C SER A 412 13.55 9.38 2.80
N ASP A 413 13.54 8.06 2.82
CA ASP A 413 12.38 7.24 2.48
C ASP A 413 11.61 6.82 3.74
N TYR A 414 10.47 6.15 3.61
CA TYR A 414 9.64 5.72 4.73
C TYR A 414 9.13 4.29 4.52
N THR A 415 8.79 3.62 5.64
CA THR A 415 8.36 2.22 5.60
C THR A 415 6.97 2.06 5.01
N ILE A 416 6.69 0.87 4.44
CA ILE A 416 5.37 0.52 3.88
C ILE A 416 4.24 0.65 4.92
N PHE A 417 4.52 0.46 6.21
CA PHE A 417 3.54 0.60 7.28
C PHE A 417 2.90 1.99 7.35
N VAL A 418 3.65 3.04 6.99
CA VAL A 418 3.18 4.43 7.01
C VAL A 418 2.99 5.04 5.62
N ALA A 419 3.28 4.29 4.56
CA ALA A 419 3.27 4.81 3.20
C ALA A 419 1.91 5.41 2.81
N GLU A 420 0.81 4.75 3.17
CA GLU A 420 -0.55 5.17 2.84
C GLU A 420 -1.18 6.15 3.85
N VAL A 421 -0.48 6.49 4.94
CA VAL A 421 -1.06 7.35 5.98
C VAL A 421 -1.25 8.78 5.47
N ALA A 422 -0.27 9.33 4.77
CA ALA A 422 -0.34 10.70 4.25
C ALA A 422 -1.35 10.84 3.11
N SER A 423 -1.38 9.89 2.19
CA SER A 423 -2.32 9.86 1.06
C SER A 423 -3.76 9.75 1.55
N THR A 424 -4.03 8.81 2.48
CA THR A 424 -5.36 8.61 3.07
C THR A 424 -5.78 9.77 3.98
N CYS A 425 -4.84 10.44 4.66
CA CYS A 425 -5.14 11.66 5.43
C CYS A 425 -5.65 12.78 4.52
N ASN A 426 -5.02 12.99 3.37
CA ASN A 426 -5.48 13.94 2.37
C ASN A 426 -6.89 13.59 1.85
N GLU A 427 -7.17 12.30 1.58
CA GLU A 427 -8.50 11.87 1.18
C GLU A 427 -9.55 12.16 2.26
N ALA A 428 -9.22 11.96 3.54
CA ALA A 428 -10.12 12.25 4.65
C ALA A 428 -10.43 13.75 4.77
N LEU A 429 -9.43 14.62 4.56
CA LEU A 429 -9.63 16.07 4.50
C LEU A 429 -10.49 16.49 3.30
N LEU A 430 -10.29 15.87 2.13
CA LEU A 430 -11.14 16.09 0.96
C LEU A 430 -12.59 15.70 1.25
N SER A 431 -12.79 14.53 1.84
CA SER A 431 -14.13 14.03 2.21
C SER A 431 -14.85 14.97 3.17
N ASP A 432 -14.16 15.49 4.19
CA ASP A 432 -14.73 16.47 5.13
C ASP A 432 -15.11 17.78 4.43
N TYR A 433 -14.25 18.27 3.53
CA TYR A 433 -14.55 19.46 2.75
C TYR A 433 -15.75 19.26 1.83
N MET A 434 -15.80 18.13 1.12
CA MET A 434 -16.90 17.81 0.21
C MET A 434 -18.24 17.64 0.96
N ASP A 435 -18.24 16.96 2.12
CA ASP A 435 -19.44 16.79 2.96
C ASP A 435 -20.08 18.11 3.36
N LYS A 436 -19.29 19.18 3.49
CA LYS A 436 -19.74 20.52 3.88
C LYS A 436 -20.18 21.42 2.70
N HIS A 437 -19.80 21.07 1.46
CA HIS A 437 -19.97 21.97 0.30
C HIS A 437 -20.80 21.36 -0.84
N LEU A 438 -21.11 20.05 -0.80
CA LEU A 438 -21.97 19.42 -1.78
C LEU A 438 -23.45 19.62 -1.42
N ASP A 439 -24.31 19.61 -2.45
CA ASP A 439 -25.76 19.45 -2.27
C ASP A 439 -26.09 18.05 -1.71
N ASP A 440 -27.30 17.91 -1.16
CA ASP A 440 -27.73 16.68 -0.47
C ASP A 440 -27.67 15.43 -1.36
N GLU A 441 -27.92 15.55 -2.66
CA GLU A 441 -27.87 14.45 -3.61
C GLU A 441 -26.45 13.92 -3.81
N LYS A 442 -25.51 14.81 -4.08
CA LYS A 442 -24.07 14.43 -4.22
C LYS A 442 -23.47 14.01 -2.89
N ARG A 443 -23.93 14.62 -1.80
CA ARG A 443 -23.53 14.26 -0.44
C ARG A 443 -23.94 12.83 -0.08
N LEU A 444 -25.13 12.38 -0.49
CA LEU A 444 -25.54 10.98 -0.34
C LEU A 444 -24.60 10.02 -1.09
N LEU A 445 -24.24 10.36 -2.34
CA LEU A 445 -23.28 9.56 -3.10
C LEU A 445 -21.93 9.49 -2.38
N LEU A 446 -21.40 10.63 -1.91
CA LEU A 446 -20.16 10.70 -1.16
C LEU A 446 -20.20 9.82 0.10
N LEU A 447 -21.22 9.99 0.93
CA LEU A 447 -21.36 9.23 2.17
C LEU A 447 -21.47 7.71 1.91
N ASN A 448 -22.19 7.32 0.85
CA ASN A 448 -22.25 5.91 0.45
C ASN A 448 -20.87 5.36 0.07
N GLN A 449 -20.08 6.10 -0.73
CA GLN A 449 -18.73 5.69 -1.11
C GLN A 449 -17.80 5.59 0.10
N GLU A 450 -17.91 6.51 1.06
CA GLU A 450 -17.10 6.48 2.28
C GLU A 450 -17.46 5.31 3.20
N LEU A 451 -18.75 5.03 3.40
CA LEU A 451 -19.19 3.85 4.16
C LEU A 451 -18.68 2.55 3.54
N GLU A 452 -18.71 2.44 2.20
CA GLU A 452 -18.11 1.30 1.49
C GLU A 452 -16.60 1.22 1.66
N ARG A 453 -15.89 2.35 1.68
CA ARG A 453 -14.45 2.40 1.94
C ARG A 453 -14.12 1.91 3.35
N PHE A 454 -14.86 2.35 4.37
CA PHE A 454 -14.71 1.83 5.74
C PHE A 454 -14.99 0.32 5.81
N ARG A 455 -16.06 -0.14 5.18
CA ARG A 455 -16.38 -1.58 5.12
C ARG A 455 -15.25 -2.38 4.48
N ALA A 456 -14.73 -1.90 3.36
CA ALA A 456 -13.70 -2.61 2.57
C ALA A 456 -12.31 -2.53 3.22
N THR A 457 -11.92 -1.37 3.77
CA THR A 457 -10.53 -1.11 4.20
C THR A 457 -10.33 -1.34 5.70
N LEU A 458 -11.32 -1.02 6.53
CA LEU A 458 -11.21 -1.26 7.97
C LEU A 458 -11.76 -2.65 8.36
N PHE A 459 -13.05 -2.88 8.15
CA PHE A 459 -13.69 -4.10 8.65
C PHE A 459 -13.25 -5.35 7.90
N ARG A 460 -13.32 -5.34 6.57
CA ARG A 460 -12.98 -6.51 5.75
C ARG A 460 -11.49 -6.86 5.82
N GLN A 461 -10.60 -5.88 5.81
CA GLN A 461 -9.16 -6.16 5.92
C GLN A 461 -8.78 -6.68 7.30
N THR A 462 -9.46 -6.22 8.36
CA THR A 462 -9.29 -6.80 9.71
C THR A 462 -9.79 -8.24 9.76
N MET A 463 -10.91 -8.57 9.11
CA MET A 463 -11.37 -9.96 9.01
C MET A 463 -10.34 -10.84 8.30
N PHE A 464 -9.72 -10.35 7.23
CA PHE A 464 -8.65 -11.07 6.54
C PHE A 464 -7.42 -11.25 7.44
N ALA A 465 -7.01 -10.20 8.13
CA ALA A 465 -5.91 -10.28 9.09
C ALA A 465 -6.20 -11.33 10.19
N GLU A 466 -7.40 -11.33 10.75
CA GLU A 466 -7.79 -12.33 11.76
C GLU A 466 -7.77 -13.76 11.20
N PHE A 467 -8.24 -13.96 9.96
CA PHE A 467 -8.16 -15.26 9.31
C PHE A 467 -6.70 -15.70 9.11
N GLU A 468 -5.86 -14.80 8.58
CA GLU A 468 -4.44 -15.05 8.39
C GLU A 468 -3.77 -15.48 9.70
N HIS A 469 -4.03 -14.75 10.79
CA HIS A 469 -3.48 -15.11 12.09
C HIS A 469 -3.99 -16.48 12.59
N LYS A 470 -5.27 -16.78 12.42
CA LYS A 470 -5.85 -18.08 12.82
C LYS A 470 -5.19 -19.26 12.10
N ILE A 471 -4.98 -19.17 10.78
CA ILE A 471 -4.37 -20.26 10.02
C ILE A 471 -2.89 -20.46 10.38
N HIS A 472 -2.15 -19.40 10.68
CA HIS A 472 -0.78 -19.49 11.19
C HIS A 472 -0.75 -20.11 12.59
N ALA A 473 -1.63 -19.69 13.50
CA ALA A 473 -1.71 -20.25 14.85
C ALA A 473 -2.06 -21.74 14.86
N ILE A 474 -2.93 -22.21 13.96
CA ILE A 474 -3.24 -23.65 13.80
C ILE A 474 -1.97 -24.40 13.40
N GLU A 475 -1.24 -23.97 12.38
CA GLU A 475 0.01 -24.62 11.95
C GLU A 475 1.09 -24.57 13.06
N GLU A 476 1.22 -23.45 13.76
CA GLU A 476 2.17 -23.30 14.88
C GLU A 476 1.88 -24.20 16.06
N SER A 477 0.60 -24.52 16.31
CA SER A 477 0.19 -25.48 17.35
C SER A 477 0.49 -26.94 16.99
N GLY A 478 0.82 -27.21 15.72
CA GLY A 478 1.01 -28.56 15.19
C GLY A 478 -0.29 -29.26 14.77
N GLU A 479 -1.43 -28.55 14.78
CA GLU A 479 -2.68 -29.06 14.24
C GLU A 479 -2.67 -29.00 12.70
N PRO A 480 -3.34 -29.98 12.01
CA PRO A 480 -3.35 -30.00 10.56
C PRO A 480 -4.20 -28.86 9.99
N LEU A 481 -3.58 -28.02 9.15
CA LEU A 481 -4.28 -26.97 8.40
C LEU A 481 -4.84 -27.55 7.10
N THR A 482 -6.09 -28.03 7.15
CA THR A 482 -6.79 -28.60 6.01
C THR A 482 -7.71 -27.60 5.31
N PRO A 483 -8.08 -27.81 4.02
CA PRO A 483 -9.07 -26.96 3.34
C PRO A 483 -10.41 -26.87 4.07
N THR A 484 -10.89 -27.96 4.65
CA THR A 484 -12.11 -27.98 5.47
C THR A 484 -11.97 -27.07 6.69
N ARG A 485 -10.84 -27.16 7.40
CA ARG A 485 -10.57 -26.30 8.56
C ARG A 485 -10.51 -24.82 8.16
N MET A 486 -9.88 -24.50 7.03
CA MET A 486 -9.86 -23.12 6.49
C MET A 486 -11.28 -22.62 6.19
N ASN A 487 -12.11 -23.43 5.53
CA ASN A 487 -13.50 -23.08 5.25
C ASN A 487 -14.32 -22.84 6.53
N GLU A 488 -14.13 -23.69 7.56
CA GLU A 488 -14.81 -23.56 8.86
C GLU A 488 -14.39 -22.27 9.60
N GLU A 489 -13.10 -21.96 9.65
CA GLU A 489 -12.61 -20.73 10.30
C GLU A 489 -13.07 -19.48 9.55
N TYR A 490 -13.07 -19.53 8.21
CA TYR A 490 -13.57 -18.42 7.40
C TYR A 490 -15.09 -18.22 7.55
N ALA A 491 -15.86 -19.32 7.63
CA ALA A 491 -17.30 -19.27 7.89
C ALA A 491 -17.63 -18.59 9.25
N LYS A 492 -16.88 -18.94 10.31
CA LYS A 492 -17.02 -18.32 11.63
C LYS A 492 -16.79 -16.81 11.57
N LEU A 493 -15.77 -16.38 10.83
CA LEU A 493 -15.45 -14.96 10.66
C LEU A 493 -16.53 -14.23 9.85
N ASN A 494 -16.99 -14.78 8.74
CA ASN A 494 -18.11 -14.21 8.00
C ASN A 494 -19.33 -13.99 8.91
N LYS A 495 -19.70 -15.00 9.70
CA LYS A 495 -20.83 -14.89 10.63
C LYS A 495 -20.61 -13.83 11.71
N LEU A 496 -19.39 -13.74 12.23
CA LEU A 496 -19.03 -12.73 13.24
C LEU A 496 -19.10 -11.31 12.67
N TYR A 497 -18.44 -11.08 11.51
CA TYR A 497 -18.32 -9.74 10.95
C TYR A 497 -19.61 -9.21 10.32
N PHE A 498 -20.42 -10.06 9.69
CA PHE A 498 -21.66 -9.65 9.01
C PHE A 498 -22.93 -9.90 9.83
N GLY A 499 -22.84 -10.62 10.94
CA GLY A 499 -23.97 -10.87 11.84
C GLY A 499 -25.11 -11.67 11.21
N ASP A 500 -26.34 -11.37 11.60
CA ASP A 500 -27.54 -12.04 11.12
C ASP A 500 -28.22 -11.31 9.94
N SER A 501 -27.82 -10.07 9.66
CA SER A 501 -28.36 -9.26 8.58
C SER A 501 -27.94 -9.72 7.19
N VAL A 502 -26.80 -10.41 7.08
CA VAL A 502 -26.31 -10.98 5.83
C VAL A 502 -26.33 -12.49 5.90
N GLU A 503 -27.00 -13.11 4.95
CA GLU A 503 -27.00 -14.56 4.84
C GLU A 503 -25.71 -15.01 4.17
N THR A 504 -24.86 -15.70 4.96
CA THR A 504 -23.62 -16.32 4.50
C THR A 504 -23.90 -17.77 4.10
N ASP A 505 -23.34 -18.20 2.99
CA ASP A 505 -23.49 -19.55 2.46
C ASP A 505 -22.15 -20.29 2.31
N GLU A 506 -22.22 -21.52 1.82
CA GLU A 506 -21.00 -22.36 1.64
C GLU A 506 -20.03 -21.79 0.59
N ASP A 507 -20.49 -20.93 -0.33
CA ASP A 507 -19.67 -20.36 -1.37
C ASP A 507 -18.70 -19.35 -0.79
N ILE A 508 -19.21 -18.40 0.04
CA ILE A 508 -18.34 -17.39 0.64
C ILE A 508 -17.33 -17.97 1.62
N ASN A 509 -17.58 -19.16 2.19
CA ASN A 509 -16.65 -19.83 3.08
C ASN A 509 -15.33 -20.21 2.40
N LYS A 510 -15.31 -20.18 1.07
CA LYS A 510 -14.14 -20.47 0.22
C LYS A 510 -13.43 -19.19 -0.26
N GLU A 511 -13.88 -18.00 0.15
CA GLU A 511 -13.32 -16.74 -0.33
C GLU A 511 -11.83 -16.60 -0.09
N TRP A 512 -11.30 -17.14 1.00
CA TRP A 512 -9.87 -17.18 1.28
C TRP A 512 -9.03 -17.68 0.10
N SER A 513 -9.58 -18.61 -0.69
CA SER A 513 -8.88 -19.25 -1.81
C SER A 513 -8.61 -18.31 -3.00
N ARG A 514 -9.29 -17.15 -3.06
CA ARG A 514 -9.08 -16.15 -4.11
C ARG A 514 -8.30 -14.90 -3.65
N ILE A 515 -7.86 -14.84 -2.39
CA ILE A 515 -7.22 -13.64 -1.83
C ILE A 515 -5.69 -13.77 -1.92
N PRO A 516 -5.03 -13.03 -2.83
CA PRO A 516 -3.58 -13.12 -3.03
C PRO A 516 -2.79 -12.65 -1.82
N HIS A 517 -3.36 -11.78 -0.98
CA HIS A 517 -2.69 -11.22 0.19
C HIS A 517 -2.30 -12.27 1.24
N PHE A 518 -2.95 -13.43 1.29
CA PHE A 518 -2.57 -14.52 2.20
C PHE A 518 -1.23 -15.20 1.82
N TYR A 519 -0.67 -14.84 0.66
CA TYR A 519 0.69 -15.20 0.23
C TYR A 519 1.72 -14.09 0.50
N MET A 520 1.36 -13.03 1.22
CA MET A 520 2.19 -11.86 1.53
C MET A 520 2.55 -11.73 3.02
N ASN A 521 2.48 -12.80 3.77
CA ASN A 521 2.92 -12.95 5.17
C ASN A 521 2.64 -11.75 6.08
N TYR A 522 1.44 -11.67 6.64
CA TYR A 522 0.99 -10.59 7.54
C TYR A 522 1.08 -9.18 6.93
N TYR A 523 0.74 -9.07 5.64
CA TYR A 523 0.68 -7.77 4.98
C TYR A 523 -0.66 -7.05 5.21
N VAL A 524 -1.75 -7.79 5.23
CA VAL A 524 -3.13 -7.29 5.06
C VAL A 524 -3.60 -6.34 6.18
N TYR A 525 -3.12 -6.52 7.42
CA TYR A 525 -3.50 -5.68 8.56
C TYR A 525 -3.09 -4.21 8.37
N GLN A 526 -2.07 -3.95 7.58
CA GLN A 526 -1.53 -2.60 7.36
C GLN A 526 -2.54 -1.67 6.68
N TYR A 527 -3.46 -2.21 5.88
CA TYR A 527 -4.56 -1.42 5.32
C TYR A 527 -5.43 -0.81 6.42
N ALA A 528 -5.86 -1.62 7.38
CA ALA A 528 -6.74 -1.17 8.46
C ALA A 528 -6.01 -0.26 9.45
N THR A 529 -4.76 -0.55 9.81
CA THR A 529 -3.97 0.29 10.71
C THR A 529 -3.60 1.63 10.06
N GLY A 530 -3.16 1.63 8.82
CA GLY A 530 -2.83 2.85 8.07
C GLY A 530 -4.07 3.75 7.89
N TYR A 531 -5.20 3.14 7.53
CA TYR A 531 -6.47 3.85 7.40
C TYR A 531 -6.92 4.47 8.73
N SER A 532 -6.82 3.73 9.85
CA SER A 532 -7.18 4.23 11.17
C SER A 532 -6.26 5.38 11.61
N ALA A 533 -4.95 5.26 11.37
CA ALA A 533 -4.00 6.32 11.68
C ALA A 533 -4.31 7.61 10.88
N ALA A 534 -4.63 7.47 9.59
CA ALA A 534 -4.99 8.60 8.74
C ALA A 534 -6.29 9.29 9.18
N GLN A 535 -7.32 8.53 9.56
CA GLN A 535 -8.58 9.07 10.10
C GLN A 535 -8.33 9.84 11.41
N SER A 536 -7.51 9.29 12.29
CA SER A 536 -7.15 9.95 13.55
C SER A 536 -6.36 11.25 13.32
N LEU A 537 -5.36 11.24 12.44
CA LEU A 537 -4.57 12.43 12.10
C LEU A 537 -5.43 13.53 11.46
N SER A 538 -6.26 13.18 10.48
CA SER A 538 -7.15 14.14 9.83
C SER A 538 -8.16 14.74 10.82
N HIS A 539 -8.71 13.92 11.73
CA HIS A 539 -9.60 14.41 12.78
C HIS A 539 -8.89 15.41 13.71
N GLN A 540 -7.65 15.12 14.14
CA GLN A 540 -6.86 16.05 14.96
C GLN A 540 -6.58 17.36 14.19
N ILE A 541 -6.21 17.30 12.91
CA ILE A 541 -5.98 18.48 12.07
C ILE A 541 -7.24 19.35 12.00
N LEU A 542 -8.41 18.76 11.82
CA LEU A 542 -9.68 19.48 11.70
C LEU A 542 -10.19 20.05 13.04
N THR A 543 -9.87 19.43 14.16
CA THR A 543 -10.40 19.82 15.49
C THR A 543 -9.44 20.66 16.31
N GLU A 544 -8.14 20.37 16.26
CA GLU A 544 -7.10 21.08 17.01
C GLU A 544 -6.44 22.21 16.19
N GLY A 545 -6.51 22.13 14.85
CA GLY A 545 -5.92 23.10 13.94
C GLY A 545 -4.40 23.11 13.96
N LYS A 546 -3.79 24.31 14.00
CA LYS A 546 -2.34 24.48 13.84
C LYS A 546 -1.45 23.59 14.72
N PRO A 547 -1.71 23.33 16.01
CA PRO A 547 -0.89 22.42 16.81
C PRO A 547 -0.81 21.01 16.25
N ALA A 548 -1.92 20.46 15.75
CA ALA A 548 -1.93 19.13 15.11
C ALA A 548 -1.21 19.14 13.76
N VAL A 549 -1.40 20.19 12.97
CA VAL A 549 -0.68 20.38 11.71
C VAL A 549 0.83 20.44 11.92
N ASP A 550 1.28 21.21 12.92
CA ASP A 550 2.71 21.32 13.25
C ASP A 550 3.30 19.97 13.66
N ARG A 551 2.58 19.16 14.46
CA ARG A 551 2.98 17.78 14.78
C ARG A 551 3.02 16.89 13.54
N TYR A 552 1.97 16.93 12.72
CA TYR A 552 1.88 16.13 11.50
C TYR A 552 3.03 16.40 10.53
N ILE A 553 3.33 17.68 10.27
CA ILE A 553 4.42 18.05 9.36
C ILE A 553 5.79 17.74 9.98
N ASN A 554 6.03 18.11 11.24
CA ASN A 554 7.37 18.04 11.83
C ASN A 554 7.71 16.66 12.40
N GLU A 555 6.73 15.93 12.95
CA GLU A 555 6.97 14.64 13.60
C GLU A 555 6.57 13.44 12.74
N PHE A 556 5.88 13.66 11.59
CA PHE A 556 5.56 12.60 10.64
C PHE A 556 6.17 12.86 9.27
N LEU A 557 5.70 13.86 8.50
CA LEU A 557 6.11 14.04 7.11
C LEU A 557 7.61 14.29 6.94
N LYS A 558 8.25 15.02 7.86
CA LYS A 558 9.69 15.36 7.83
C LYS A 558 10.60 14.27 8.38
N LYS A 559 10.08 13.14 8.85
CA LYS A 559 10.89 12.16 9.59
C LYS A 559 11.44 11.03 8.73
N GLY A 560 10.82 10.71 7.60
CA GLY A 560 11.24 9.58 6.77
C GLY A 560 11.34 8.29 7.58
N SER A 561 12.50 7.61 7.50
CA SER A 561 12.83 6.43 8.30
C SER A 561 13.85 6.71 9.42
N SER A 562 13.93 7.96 9.91
CA SER A 562 14.89 8.33 10.97
C SER A 562 14.57 7.75 12.37
N ASN A 563 13.44 7.07 12.52
CA ASN A 563 13.00 6.38 13.72
C ASN A 563 12.02 5.24 13.35
N TYR A 564 11.65 4.43 14.34
CA TYR A 564 10.61 3.41 14.17
C TYR A 564 9.27 4.04 13.72
N PRO A 565 8.57 3.44 12.74
CA PRO A 565 7.32 4.01 12.22
C PRO A 565 6.24 4.19 13.30
N ILE A 566 6.19 3.30 14.30
CA ILE A 566 5.29 3.43 15.46
C ILE A 566 5.62 4.68 16.30
N GLU A 567 6.89 4.95 16.55
CA GLU A 567 7.31 6.13 17.32
C GLU A 567 7.08 7.43 16.53
N ILE A 568 7.30 7.40 15.22
CA ILE A 568 7.00 8.53 14.32
C ILE A 568 5.51 8.88 14.39
N LEU A 569 4.62 7.90 14.26
CA LEU A 569 3.17 8.13 14.39
C LEU A 569 2.77 8.59 15.78
N LYS A 570 3.35 8.02 16.82
CA LYS A 570 3.09 8.41 18.22
C LYS A 570 3.47 9.86 18.48
N ASN A 571 4.63 10.29 18.00
CA ASN A 571 5.08 11.67 18.14
C ASN A 571 4.18 12.64 17.35
N ALA A 572 3.61 12.20 16.24
CA ALA A 572 2.62 12.94 15.46
C ALA A 572 1.23 13.01 16.13
N GLY A 573 1.01 12.25 17.22
CA GLY A 573 -0.23 12.25 17.99
C GLY A 573 -1.10 10.99 17.83
N VAL A 574 -0.56 9.94 17.20
CA VAL A 574 -1.30 8.68 16.95
C VAL A 574 -0.52 7.48 17.48
N ASP A 575 -0.88 7.01 18.68
CA ASP A 575 -0.27 5.83 19.30
C ASP A 575 -0.99 4.55 18.87
N MET A 576 -0.51 3.89 17.83
CA MET A 576 -1.08 2.64 17.32
C MET A 576 -0.93 1.45 18.28
N THR A 577 -0.15 1.58 19.35
CA THR A 577 -0.05 0.56 20.39
C THR A 577 -1.26 0.56 21.34
N THR A 578 -2.14 1.54 21.21
CA THR A 578 -3.41 1.68 21.96
C THR A 578 -4.61 1.45 21.02
N PRO A 579 -5.81 1.18 21.56
CA PRO A 579 -7.02 1.03 20.74
C PRO A 579 -7.54 2.36 20.17
N GLU A 580 -7.13 3.49 20.73
CA GLU A 580 -7.71 4.82 20.47
C GLU A 580 -7.78 5.22 19.00
N PRO A 581 -6.74 5.07 18.14
CA PRO A 581 -6.83 5.45 16.73
C PRO A 581 -7.87 4.64 15.95
N ILE A 582 -8.06 3.38 16.32
CA ILE A 582 -9.04 2.49 15.69
C ILE A 582 -10.45 2.83 16.17
N GLU A 583 -10.61 3.15 17.47
CA GLU A 583 -11.87 3.63 18.04
C GLU A 583 -12.32 4.92 17.33
N GLN A 584 -11.42 5.90 17.16
CA GLN A 584 -11.70 7.15 16.44
C GLN A 584 -12.13 6.90 14.99
N ALA A 585 -11.47 5.99 14.27
CA ALA A 585 -11.89 5.61 12.92
C ALA A 585 -13.30 5.02 12.89
N CYS A 586 -13.63 4.15 13.86
CA CYS A 586 -14.98 3.58 13.98
C CYS A 586 -16.04 4.64 14.36
N GLU A 587 -15.70 5.63 15.16
CA GLU A 587 -16.57 6.76 15.50
C GLU A 587 -16.86 7.64 14.27
N VAL A 588 -15.87 7.87 13.42
CA VAL A 588 -16.06 8.55 12.12
C VAL A 588 -17.04 7.74 11.25
N PHE A 589 -16.88 6.42 11.18
CA PHE A 589 -17.82 5.56 10.48
C PHE A 589 -19.25 5.71 11.01
N GLU A 590 -19.44 5.73 12.33
CA GLU A 590 -20.75 5.93 12.96
C GLU A 590 -21.35 7.29 12.60
N GLN A 591 -20.57 8.36 12.65
CA GLN A 591 -21.01 9.70 12.28
C GLN A 591 -21.49 9.76 10.84
N LYS A 592 -20.73 9.16 9.90
CA LYS A 592 -21.12 9.09 8.48
C LYS A 592 -22.36 8.22 8.25
N LEU A 593 -22.49 7.10 8.96
CA LEU A 593 -23.68 6.26 8.91
C LEU A 593 -24.93 7.02 9.40
N ASN A 594 -24.81 7.75 10.51
CA ASN A 594 -25.90 8.59 11.03
C ASN A 594 -26.29 9.70 10.04
N ALA A 595 -25.32 10.35 9.39
CA ALA A 595 -25.57 11.38 8.39
C ALA A 595 -26.26 10.80 7.15
N PHE A 596 -25.80 9.65 6.66
CA PHE A 596 -26.40 8.95 5.53
C PHE A 596 -27.85 8.56 5.80
N GLU A 597 -28.14 7.92 6.95
CA GLU A 597 -29.50 7.55 7.33
C GLU A 597 -30.43 8.75 7.44
N LYS A 598 -29.94 9.86 7.98
CA LYS A 598 -30.72 11.10 8.11
C LYS A 598 -31.10 11.66 6.75
N LEU A 599 -30.16 11.71 5.80
CA LEU A 599 -30.42 12.21 4.44
C LEU A 599 -31.33 11.28 3.65
N MET A 600 -31.22 9.96 3.82
CA MET A 600 -32.12 9.00 3.17
C MET A 600 -33.57 9.08 3.65
N LYS A 601 -33.81 9.63 4.85
CA LYS A 601 -35.16 9.79 5.43
C LYS A 601 -35.76 11.18 5.19
N ALA A 602 -34.96 12.14 4.71
CA ALA A 602 -35.43 13.51 4.41
C ALA A 602 -36.06 13.62 3.02
#